data_52ce263ef34d4e48315f9f97ae0a1a15
#
_entry.id   52ce263ef34d4e48315f9f97ae0a1a15
#
_cell.length_a   1.000
_cell.length_b   1.000
_cell.length_c   1.000
_cell.angle_alpha   90.00
_cell.angle_beta   90.00
_cell.angle_gamma   90.00
#
_symmetry.space_group_name_H-M   'P 1'
#
loop_
_entity.id
_entity.type
_entity.pdbx_description
1 polymer ?
#
loop_
_entity_poly.entity_id
_entity_poly.type
_entity_poly.pdbx_seq_one_letter_code
_entity_poly.pdbx_strand_id
1 'polypeptide(L)'
;MTRAAHSTEPEDLPEAIVIPPASSTPVRAVLLDADGVLQLIGTPWGEALTRGGGPAFAQAMIDGETDALAGRETLTELLERVVKDLGLELRASDLLEMWHRATPDPLAWQLVRDLREAGYTTVLATNQQWERRAWMREQLGYDGLCDIDGYSCTLGVAKPDAAYFQRLLELAGVEADQALFVDDSATNIAAAREVGLRTIHHPADAGGELLRREVAQALTLAASPSRG
;
A
#
# COMPACT_ATOMS: atom_id res chain seq x y z
N MET A 1 -33.11 -37.75 38.84
CA MET A 1 -32.95 -36.98 37.59
C MET A 1 -31.86 -35.95 37.82
N THR A 2 -30.65 -36.29 37.44
CA THR A 2 -29.45 -35.47 37.68
C THR A 2 -29.15 -34.67 36.41
N ARG A 3 -29.22 -33.36 36.52
CA ARG A 3 -28.99 -32.39 35.42
C ARG A 3 -27.48 -32.25 35.23
N ALA A 4 -26.96 -32.72 34.11
CA ALA A 4 -25.56 -32.52 33.72
C ALA A 4 -25.35 -31.01 33.43
N ALA A 5 -24.41 -30.42 34.13
CA ALA A 5 -23.89 -29.09 33.82
C ALA A 5 -22.96 -29.20 32.57
N HIS A 6 -23.36 -28.53 31.48
CA HIS A 6 -22.46 -28.30 30.36
C HIS A 6 -21.48 -27.22 30.81
N SER A 7 -20.23 -27.59 31.02
CA SER A 7 -19.11 -26.69 31.11
C SER A 7 -18.83 -26.21 29.67
N THR A 8 -19.17 -24.97 29.34
CA THR A 8 -18.64 -24.26 28.18
C THR A 8 -17.14 -24.01 28.44
N GLU A 9 -16.31 -24.67 27.65
CA GLU A 9 -14.89 -24.31 27.56
C GLU A 9 -14.81 -22.82 27.20
N PRO A 10 -13.82 -22.05 27.75
CA PRO A 10 -13.60 -20.68 27.35
C PRO A 10 -13.27 -20.66 25.86
N GLU A 11 -14.05 -19.92 25.05
CA GLU A 11 -13.69 -19.59 23.67
C GLU A 11 -12.28 -18.98 23.71
N ASP A 12 -11.35 -19.59 23.00
CA ASP A 12 -10.00 -19.06 22.77
C ASP A 12 -10.15 -17.68 22.12
N LEU A 13 -10.03 -16.63 22.91
CA LEU A 13 -9.94 -15.27 22.39
C LEU A 13 -8.69 -15.23 21.51
N PRO A 14 -8.77 -14.68 20.29
CA PRO A 14 -7.62 -14.59 19.42
C PRO A 14 -6.47 -13.89 20.16
N GLU A 15 -5.30 -14.50 20.14
CA GLU A 15 -4.09 -13.99 20.79
C GLU A 15 -3.87 -12.53 20.35
N ALA A 16 -3.68 -11.64 21.31
CA ALA A 16 -3.50 -10.22 21.00
C ALA A 16 -2.27 -10.03 20.13
N ILE A 17 -2.46 -9.43 18.94
CA ILE A 17 -1.35 -9.14 18.02
C ILE A 17 -0.50 -8.04 18.66
N VAL A 18 0.74 -8.37 19.02
CA VAL A 18 1.68 -7.45 19.65
C VAL A 18 2.76 -7.05 18.64
N ILE A 19 2.93 -5.77 18.42
CA ILE A 19 4.04 -5.22 17.63
C ILE A 19 5.27 -5.11 18.54
N PRO A 20 6.39 -5.82 18.24
CA PRO A 20 7.60 -5.70 19.05
C PRO A 20 8.19 -4.28 18.93
N PRO A 21 8.85 -3.75 19.97
CA PRO A 21 9.46 -2.42 19.87
C PRO A 21 10.61 -2.40 18.84
N ALA A 22 10.76 -1.30 18.12
CA ALA A 22 11.78 -1.13 17.09
C ALA A 22 13.21 -1.35 17.61
N SER A 23 13.46 -1.09 18.91
CA SER A 23 14.75 -1.34 19.55
C SER A 23 15.12 -2.82 19.66
N SER A 24 14.18 -3.74 19.51
CA SER A 24 14.38 -5.20 19.65
C SER A 24 14.63 -5.92 18.32
N THR A 25 14.57 -5.23 17.18
CA THR A 25 14.70 -5.79 15.83
C THR A 25 15.68 -4.95 14.99
N PRO A 26 16.32 -5.50 13.95
CA PRO A 26 17.12 -4.71 13.01
C PRO A 26 16.26 -3.76 12.14
N VAL A 27 14.96 -4.03 11.99
CA VAL A 27 14.06 -3.17 11.21
C VAL A 27 13.88 -1.83 11.92
N ARG A 28 13.95 -0.75 11.14
CA ARG A 28 13.77 0.64 11.59
C ARG A 28 12.61 1.33 10.91
N ALA A 29 12.34 0.98 9.65
CA ALA A 29 11.27 1.57 8.85
C ALA A 29 10.33 0.48 8.31
N VAL A 30 9.02 0.79 8.26
CA VAL A 30 8.01 -0.04 7.62
C VAL A 30 7.35 0.77 6.51
N LEU A 31 7.53 0.31 5.27
CA LEU A 31 7.02 0.91 4.05
C LEU A 31 5.74 0.18 3.66
N LEU A 32 4.63 0.88 3.54
CA LEU A 32 3.30 0.31 3.33
C LEU A 32 2.68 0.87 2.04
N ASP A 33 2.26 0.00 1.13
CA ASP A 33 1.43 0.45 0.01
C ASP A 33 0.05 0.91 0.49
N ALA A 34 -0.66 1.65 -0.35
CA ALA A 34 -2.01 2.11 -0.07
C ALA A 34 -3.06 1.13 -0.61
N ASP A 35 -3.16 1.03 -1.95
CA ASP A 35 -4.20 0.23 -2.62
C ASP A 35 -4.01 -1.26 -2.33
N GLY A 36 -5.03 -1.92 -1.81
CA GLY A 36 -4.97 -3.34 -1.44
C GLY A 36 -4.28 -3.65 -0.10
N VAL A 37 -3.63 -2.67 0.54
CA VAL A 37 -2.89 -2.81 1.81
C VAL A 37 -3.48 -1.91 2.91
N LEU A 38 -3.34 -0.59 2.80
CA LEU A 38 -3.89 0.37 3.78
C LEU A 38 -5.34 0.77 3.49
N GLN A 39 -5.81 0.53 2.28
CA GLN A 39 -7.16 0.78 1.82
C GLN A 39 -7.64 -0.30 0.86
N LEU A 40 -8.93 -0.59 0.90
CA LEU A 40 -9.59 -1.56 0.04
C LEU A 40 -10.06 -0.85 -1.24
N ILE A 41 -9.73 -1.40 -2.41
CA ILE A 41 -10.15 -0.87 -3.72
C ILE A 41 -11.35 -1.61 -4.30
N GLY A 42 -11.65 -2.82 -3.81
CA GLY A 42 -12.76 -3.67 -4.23
C GLY A 42 -12.58 -4.18 -5.67
N THR A 43 -13.15 -3.47 -6.64
CA THR A 43 -12.97 -3.84 -8.05
C THR A 43 -11.54 -3.61 -8.52
N PRO A 44 -10.83 -4.62 -9.07
CA PRO A 44 -9.49 -4.45 -9.61
C PRO A 44 -9.42 -3.33 -10.68
N TRP A 45 -8.28 -2.62 -10.75
CA TRP A 45 -8.12 -1.47 -11.64
C TRP A 45 -8.40 -1.80 -13.10
N GLY A 46 -7.85 -2.90 -13.64
CA GLY A 46 -8.08 -3.30 -15.04
C GLY A 46 -9.56 -3.55 -15.35
N GLU A 47 -10.32 -4.10 -14.41
CA GLU A 47 -11.77 -4.30 -14.56
C GLU A 47 -12.53 -2.97 -14.50
N ALA A 48 -12.17 -2.07 -13.58
CA ALA A 48 -12.81 -0.77 -13.47
C ALA A 48 -12.57 0.09 -14.73
N LEU A 49 -11.33 0.13 -15.23
CA LEU A 49 -10.97 0.83 -16.46
C LEU A 49 -11.71 0.23 -17.67
N THR A 50 -11.82 -1.11 -17.75
CA THR A 50 -12.57 -1.78 -18.81
C THR A 50 -14.05 -1.42 -18.77
N ARG A 51 -14.65 -1.34 -17.60
CA ARG A 51 -16.04 -0.90 -17.43
C ARG A 51 -16.24 0.57 -17.82
N GLY A 52 -15.27 1.44 -17.55
CA GLY A 52 -15.34 2.87 -17.79
C GLY A 52 -15.20 3.26 -19.26
N GLY A 53 -14.25 2.67 -19.99
CA GLY A 53 -13.93 3.06 -21.36
C GLY A 53 -13.72 1.91 -22.34
N GLY A 54 -13.93 0.66 -21.91
CA GLY A 54 -13.69 -0.55 -22.69
C GLY A 54 -12.26 -1.08 -22.61
N PRO A 55 -12.01 -2.27 -23.22
CA PRO A 55 -10.69 -2.93 -23.09
C PRO A 55 -9.53 -2.12 -23.69
N ALA A 56 -9.77 -1.45 -24.84
CA ALA A 56 -8.74 -0.62 -25.47
C ALA A 56 -8.37 0.60 -24.61
N PHE A 57 -9.35 1.20 -23.94
CA PHE A 57 -9.11 2.28 -22.98
C PHE A 57 -8.31 1.78 -21.78
N ALA A 58 -8.71 0.65 -21.19
CA ALA A 58 -8.00 0.07 -20.06
C ALA A 58 -6.52 -0.19 -20.39
N GLN A 59 -6.25 -0.79 -21.55
CA GLN A 59 -4.88 -1.05 -21.99
C GLN A 59 -4.10 0.25 -22.22
N ALA A 60 -4.69 1.24 -22.91
CA ALA A 60 -4.03 2.51 -23.17
C ALA A 60 -3.73 3.30 -21.89
N MET A 61 -4.60 3.22 -20.87
CA MET A 61 -4.35 3.81 -19.57
C MET A 61 -3.18 3.16 -18.85
N ILE A 62 -3.12 1.81 -18.81
CA ILE A 62 -2.05 1.05 -18.18
C ILE A 62 -0.71 1.30 -18.90
N ASP A 63 -0.70 1.30 -20.22
CA ASP A 63 0.53 1.53 -21.01
C ASP A 63 1.01 2.99 -20.94
N GLY A 64 0.08 3.93 -20.72
CA GLY A 64 0.35 5.37 -20.75
C GLY A 64 0.60 6.03 -19.39
N GLU A 65 0.40 5.33 -18.26
CA GLU A 65 0.39 5.97 -16.94
C GLU A 65 1.78 6.31 -16.36
N THR A 66 2.85 5.84 -16.97
CA THR A 66 4.22 6.00 -16.42
C THR A 66 4.57 7.46 -16.10
N ASP A 67 4.23 8.40 -17.00
CA ASP A 67 4.52 9.83 -16.79
C ASP A 67 3.60 10.44 -15.73
N ALA A 68 2.34 10.01 -15.68
CA ALA A 68 1.40 10.46 -14.67
C ALA A 68 1.77 9.95 -13.26
N LEU A 69 2.19 8.68 -13.14
CA LEU A 69 2.68 8.12 -11.89
C LEU A 69 4.00 8.77 -11.42
N ALA A 70 4.82 9.22 -12.35
CA ALA A 70 6.05 9.96 -12.04
C ALA A 70 5.82 11.48 -11.91
N GLY A 71 4.56 11.94 -11.94
CA GLY A 71 4.20 13.34 -11.75
C GLY A 71 4.62 14.30 -12.87
N ARG A 72 5.02 13.78 -14.04
CA ARG A 72 5.39 14.56 -15.24
C ARG A 72 4.18 14.95 -16.11
N GLU A 73 3.08 14.20 -15.98
CA GLU A 73 1.78 14.42 -16.61
C GLU A 73 0.71 14.34 -15.52
N THR A 74 -0.37 15.10 -15.63
CA THR A 74 -1.53 14.94 -14.76
C THR A 74 -2.39 13.76 -15.21
N LEU A 75 -3.19 13.19 -14.31
CA LEU A 75 -4.17 12.15 -14.70
C LEU A 75 -5.18 12.69 -15.71
N THR A 76 -5.57 13.95 -15.58
CA THR A 76 -6.48 14.63 -16.51
C THR A 76 -5.87 14.69 -17.91
N GLU A 77 -4.61 15.11 -18.06
CA GLU A 77 -3.91 15.14 -19.35
C GLU A 77 -3.78 13.74 -19.97
N LEU A 78 -3.45 12.73 -19.17
CA LEU A 78 -3.42 11.34 -19.61
C LEU A 78 -4.81 10.90 -20.13
N LEU A 79 -5.88 11.15 -19.39
CA LEU A 79 -7.25 10.81 -19.78
C LEU A 79 -7.67 11.52 -21.07
N GLU A 80 -7.39 12.82 -21.22
CA GLU A 80 -7.70 13.58 -22.42
C GLU A 80 -6.95 13.01 -23.64
N ARG A 81 -5.68 12.68 -23.48
CA ARG A 81 -4.86 12.06 -24.53
C ARG A 81 -5.43 10.72 -24.95
N VAL A 82 -5.70 9.82 -24.00
CA VAL A 82 -6.22 8.47 -24.30
C VAL A 82 -7.61 8.52 -24.94
N VAL A 83 -8.52 9.35 -24.42
CA VAL A 83 -9.86 9.54 -25.01
C VAL A 83 -9.78 10.03 -26.46
N LYS A 84 -8.92 11.03 -26.73
CA LYS A 84 -8.70 11.59 -28.06
C LYS A 84 -8.09 10.56 -29.01
N ASP A 85 -7.05 9.86 -28.58
CA ASP A 85 -6.31 8.91 -29.43
C ASP A 85 -7.18 7.70 -29.83
N LEU A 86 -8.09 7.30 -28.96
CA LEU A 86 -9.07 6.22 -29.22
C LEU A 86 -10.37 6.70 -29.86
N GLY A 87 -10.56 8.02 -30.05
CA GLY A 87 -11.78 8.58 -30.62
C GLY A 87 -13.02 8.30 -29.78
N LEU A 88 -12.91 8.26 -28.45
CA LEU A 88 -14.03 7.98 -27.57
C LEU A 88 -14.88 9.25 -27.34
N GLU A 89 -16.20 9.08 -27.31
CA GLU A 89 -17.14 10.15 -26.95
C GLU A 89 -17.34 10.24 -25.41
N LEU A 90 -16.22 10.32 -24.68
CA LEU A 90 -16.18 10.40 -23.22
C LEU A 90 -15.48 11.69 -22.81
N ARG A 91 -15.84 12.24 -21.66
CA ARG A 91 -15.13 13.40 -21.08
C ARG A 91 -14.16 12.92 -20.01
N ALA A 92 -12.91 13.40 -20.05
CA ALA A 92 -11.89 13.08 -19.06
C ALA A 92 -12.37 13.38 -17.62
N SER A 93 -13.13 14.47 -17.43
CA SER A 93 -13.71 14.82 -16.13
C SER A 93 -14.65 13.76 -15.55
N ASP A 94 -15.43 13.08 -16.41
CA ASP A 94 -16.37 12.05 -15.97
C ASP A 94 -15.63 10.74 -15.62
N LEU A 95 -14.50 10.48 -16.30
CA LEU A 95 -13.64 9.33 -16.05
C LEU A 95 -12.81 9.50 -14.77
N LEU A 96 -12.46 10.72 -14.38
CA LEU A 96 -11.64 11.00 -13.22
C LEU A 96 -12.25 10.44 -11.92
N GLU A 97 -13.58 10.41 -11.81
CA GLU A 97 -14.29 9.84 -10.67
C GLU A 97 -13.94 8.36 -10.42
N MET A 98 -13.45 7.62 -11.43
CA MET A 98 -13.01 6.23 -11.24
C MET A 98 -11.80 6.13 -10.31
N TRP A 99 -11.01 7.19 -10.17
CA TRP A 99 -9.88 7.24 -9.25
C TRP A 99 -10.28 7.66 -7.82
N HIS A 100 -11.49 8.18 -7.62
CA HIS A 100 -12.04 8.56 -6.32
C HIS A 100 -12.74 7.38 -5.64
N ARG A 101 -12.09 6.21 -5.65
CA ARG A 101 -12.63 4.99 -5.04
C ARG A 101 -11.56 4.29 -4.21
N ALA A 102 -11.77 4.25 -2.95
CA ALA A 102 -11.07 3.43 -1.97
C ALA A 102 -11.78 3.58 -0.62
N THR A 103 -11.64 2.58 0.22
CA THR A 103 -12.13 2.63 1.60
C THR A 103 -10.94 2.37 2.51
N PRO A 104 -10.50 3.34 3.32
CA PRO A 104 -9.47 3.11 4.33
C PRO A 104 -9.82 1.92 5.22
N ASP A 105 -8.86 1.03 5.45
CA ASP A 105 -9.06 -0.10 6.38
C ASP A 105 -8.70 0.35 7.80
N PRO A 106 -9.67 0.39 8.73
CA PRO A 106 -9.42 0.89 10.09
C PRO A 106 -8.36 0.09 10.86
N LEU A 107 -8.27 -1.24 10.61
CA LEU A 107 -7.29 -2.10 11.27
C LEU A 107 -5.88 -1.91 10.67
N ALA A 108 -5.78 -1.70 9.36
CA ALA A 108 -4.52 -1.34 8.71
C ALA A 108 -4.01 0.03 9.20
N TRP A 109 -4.89 1.00 9.33
CA TRP A 109 -4.54 2.31 9.89
C TRP A 109 -4.18 2.24 11.38
N GLN A 110 -4.82 1.34 12.15
CA GLN A 110 -4.42 1.08 13.52
C GLN A 110 -3.00 0.49 13.58
N LEU A 111 -2.64 -0.41 12.64
CA LEU A 111 -1.28 -0.93 12.55
C LEU A 111 -0.25 0.20 12.36
N VAL A 112 -0.53 1.18 11.48
CA VAL A 112 0.37 2.33 11.28
C VAL A 112 0.61 3.07 12.61
N ARG A 113 -0.45 3.32 13.39
CA ARG A 113 -0.32 3.96 14.71
C ARG A 113 0.48 3.11 15.70
N ASP A 114 0.19 1.81 15.77
CA ASP A 114 0.90 0.88 16.66
C ASP A 114 2.40 0.78 16.32
N LEU A 115 2.75 0.81 15.01
CA LEU A 115 4.14 0.83 14.55
C LEU A 115 4.87 2.12 14.99
N ARG A 116 4.22 3.29 14.86
CA ARG A 116 4.77 4.56 15.30
C ARG A 116 4.98 4.58 16.83
N GLU A 117 4.00 4.09 17.59
CA GLU A 117 4.10 3.96 19.05
C GLU A 117 5.22 2.99 19.46
N ALA A 118 5.46 1.93 18.69
CA ALA A 118 6.56 0.99 18.90
C ALA A 118 7.93 1.53 18.46
N GLY A 119 7.98 2.73 17.86
CA GLY A 119 9.20 3.44 17.49
C GLY A 119 9.73 3.16 16.09
N TYR A 120 8.91 2.58 15.19
CA TYR A 120 9.25 2.45 13.76
C TYR A 120 8.95 3.73 13.00
N THR A 121 9.79 4.07 12.03
CA THR A 121 9.45 5.06 11.01
C THR A 121 8.45 4.44 10.04
N THR A 122 7.28 5.04 9.89
CA THR A 122 6.26 4.59 8.96
C THR A 122 6.32 5.38 7.66
N VAL A 123 6.29 4.69 6.53
CA VAL A 123 6.41 5.30 5.20
C VAL A 123 5.23 4.84 4.34
N LEU A 124 4.47 5.79 3.81
CA LEU A 124 3.51 5.51 2.74
C LEU A 124 4.29 5.29 1.44
N ALA A 125 4.16 4.13 0.82
CA ALA A 125 4.95 3.75 -0.37
C ALA A 125 4.02 3.41 -1.54
N THR A 126 3.44 4.44 -2.20
CA THR A 126 2.32 4.24 -3.14
C THR A 126 2.52 4.88 -4.51
N ASN A 127 2.08 4.18 -5.56
CA ASN A 127 2.02 4.69 -6.92
C ASN A 127 0.71 5.48 -7.12
N GLN A 128 0.80 6.81 -7.25
CA GLN A 128 -0.38 7.65 -7.40
C GLN A 128 -0.10 8.85 -8.31
N GLN A 129 -1.11 9.26 -9.08
CA GLN A 129 -1.14 10.51 -9.83
C GLN A 129 -1.48 11.68 -8.90
N TRP A 130 -1.26 12.93 -9.37
CA TRP A 130 -1.48 14.15 -8.57
C TRP A 130 -2.92 14.27 -8.06
N GLU A 131 -3.92 14.03 -8.90
CA GLU A 131 -5.34 14.16 -8.55
C GLU A 131 -5.76 13.13 -7.50
N ARG A 132 -5.31 11.87 -7.67
CA ARG A 132 -5.61 10.83 -6.67
C ARG A 132 -4.89 11.08 -5.36
N ARG A 133 -3.64 11.54 -5.39
CA ARG A 133 -2.91 11.97 -4.19
C ARG A 133 -3.68 13.08 -3.46
N ALA A 134 -4.14 14.11 -4.18
CA ALA A 134 -4.94 15.19 -3.59
C ALA A 134 -6.21 14.66 -2.93
N TRP A 135 -6.97 13.82 -3.65
CA TRP A 135 -8.18 13.19 -3.12
C TRP A 135 -7.92 12.33 -1.88
N MET A 136 -6.87 11.48 -1.88
CA MET A 136 -6.49 10.65 -0.72
C MET A 136 -6.19 11.52 0.51
N ARG A 137 -5.48 12.62 0.34
CA ARG A 137 -5.14 13.52 1.44
C ARG A 137 -6.36 14.28 1.96
N GLU A 138 -7.14 14.85 1.08
CA GLU A 138 -8.25 15.76 1.41
C GLU A 138 -9.51 15.02 1.86
N GLN A 139 -9.83 13.89 1.24
CA GLN A 139 -11.08 13.18 1.46
C GLN A 139 -10.94 11.93 2.32
N LEU A 140 -9.79 11.22 2.27
CA LEU A 140 -9.59 10.00 3.05
C LEU A 140 -8.78 10.23 4.33
N GLY A 141 -8.10 11.38 4.47
CA GLY A 141 -7.36 11.72 5.69
C GLY A 141 -5.96 11.11 5.77
N TYR A 142 -5.30 10.90 4.63
CA TYR A 142 -3.93 10.39 4.59
C TYR A 142 -2.89 11.36 5.16
N ASP A 143 -3.24 12.65 5.33
CA ASP A 143 -2.33 13.64 5.92
C ASP A 143 -1.92 13.25 7.34
N GLY A 144 -0.62 13.03 7.53
CA GLY A 144 -0.06 12.67 8.83
C GLY A 144 -0.34 11.24 9.31
N LEU A 145 -0.90 10.37 8.46
CA LEU A 145 -1.07 8.94 8.77
C LEU A 145 0.29 8.27 8.98
N CYS A 146 1.20 8.42 8.02
CA CYS A 146 2.58 7.97 8.10
C CYS A 146 3.53 9.13 8.45
N ASP A 147 4.74 8.82 8.88
CA ASP A 147 5.79 9.82 9.14
C ASP A 147 6.35 10.40 7.84
N ILE A 148 6.35 9.60 6.76
CA ILE A 148 6.88 9.97 5.44
C ILE A 148 5.86 9.63 4.36
N ASP A 149 5.60 10.59 3.47
CA ASP A 149 4.71 10.46 2.32
C ASP A 149 5.51 10.13 1.05
N GLY A 150 5.47 8.86 0.62
CA GLY A 150 6.15 8.35 -0.57
C GLY A 150 5.24 8.21 -1.78
N TYR A 151 4.49 9.26 -2.14
CA TYR A 151 3.72 9.26 -3.39
C TYR A 151 4.64 9.33 -4.60
N SER A 152 4.48 8.42 -5.56
CA SER A 152 5.33 8.35 -6.76
C SER A 152 5.36 9.65 -7.57
N CYS A 153 4.21 10.32 -7.74
CA CYS A 153 4.13 11.61 -8.43
C CYS A 153 4.96 12.71 -7.75
N THR A 154 5.12 12.67 -6.43
CA THR A 154 5.96 13.61 -5.68
C THR A 154 7.44 13.25 -5.80
N LEU A 155 7.75 11.95 -5.81
CA LEU A 155 9.12 11.45 -5.91
C LEU A 155 9.68 11.53 -7.35
N GLY A 156 8.83 11.67 -8.36
CA GLY A 156 9.22 11.69 -9.78
C GLY A 156 9.59 10.32 -10.34
N VAL A 157 9.30 9.25 -9.62
CA VAL A 157 9.57 7.85 -9.98
C VAL A 157 8.59 6.94 -9.27
N ALA A 158 8.21 5.81 -9.89
CA ALA A 158 7.20 4.88 -9.40
C ALA A 158 7.77 3.47 -9.21
N LYS A 159 7.15 2.66 -8.34
CA LYS A 159 7.36 1.20 -8.30
C LYS A 159 7.01 0.61 -9.68
N PRO A 160 7.74 -0.38 -10.16
CA PRO A 160 8.79 -1.16 -9.53
C PRO A 160 10.23 -0.64 -9.74
N ASP A 161 10.43 0.62 -10.16
CA ASP A 161 11.78 1.15 -10.38
C ASP A 161 12.59 1.14 -9.06
N ALA A 162 13.82 0.63 -9.09
CA ALA A 162 14.71 0.57 -7.94
C ALA A 162 14.96 1.96 -7.33
N ALA A 163 15.00 3.02 -8.15
CA ALA A 163 15.18 4.39 -7.69
C ALA A 163 14.04 4.88 -6.79
N TYR A 164 12.83 4.33 -6.92
CA TYR A 164 11.72 4.63 -6.02
C TYR A 164 12.06 4.18 -4.59
N PHE A 165 12.47 2.93 -4.44
CA PHE A 165 12.82 2.38 -3.12
C PHE A 165 14.04 3.08 -2.53
N GLN A 166 15.06 3.37 -3.33
CA GLN A 166 16.26 4.11 -2.90
C GLN A 166 15.89 5.48 -2.33
N ARG A 167 15.02 6.24 -2.99
CA ARG A 167 14.53 7.54 -2.49
C ARG A 167 13.78 7.41 -1.18
N LEU A 168 12.96 6.36 -1.00
CA LEU A 168 12.27 6.15 0.27
C LEU A 168 13.24 5.79 1.40
N LEU A 169 14.26 4.97 1.13
CA LEU A 169 15.30 4.62 2.10
C LEU A 169 16.10 5.87 2.51
N GLU A 170 16.46 6.73 1.55
CA GLU A 170 17.12 8.01 1.82
C GLU A 170 16.26 8.93 2.70
N LEU A 171 14.95 9.08 2.39
CA LEU A 171 14.03 9.88 3.19
C LEU A 171 13.84 9.32 4.59
N ALA A 172 13.82 8.00 4.75
CA ALA A 172 13.69 7.34 6.04
C ALA A 172 15.01 7.29 6.83
N GLY A 173 16.14 7.56 6.19
CA GLY A 173 17.47 7.52 6.81
C GLY A 173 17.89 6.12 7.25
N VAL A 174 17.52 5.07 6.49
CA VAL A 174 17.78 3.66 6.82
C VAL A 174 18.44 2.92 5.66
N GLU A 175 19.17 1.85 5.99
CA GLU A 175 19.68 0.90 5.00
C GLU A 175 18.57 -0.07 4.54
N ALA A 176 18.74 -0.68 3.37
CA ALA A 176 17.71 -1.53 2.78
C ALA A 176 17.30 -2.71 3.67
N ASP A 177 18.25 -3.36 4.34
CA ASP A 177 18.01 -4.49 5.24
C ASP A 177 17.35 -4.09 6.58
N GLN A 178 17.28 -2.78 6.85
CA GLN A 178 16.57 -2.18 7.99
C GLN A 178 15.13 -1.76 7.64
N ALA A 179 14.69 -1.97 6.41
CA ALA A 179 13.35 -1.63 5.93
C ALA A 179 12.52 -2.89 5.67
N LEU A 180 11.25 -2.86 6.09
CA LEU A 180 10.23 -3.86 5.75
C LEU A 180 9.23 -3.21 4.80
N PHE A 181 9.09 -3.75 3.59
CA PHE A 181 8.14 -3.29 2.58
C PHE A 181 6.97 -4.25 2.44
N VAL A 182 5.75 -3.72 2.42
CA VAL A 182 4.49 -4.46 2.30
C VAL A 182 3.72 -3.95 1.09
N ASP A 183 3.38 -4.83 0.16
CA ASP A 183 2.71 -4.49 -1.10
C ASP A 183 1.93 -5.71 -1.62
N ASP A 184 0.86 -5.49 -2.37
CA ASP A 184 0.05 -6.55 -2.97
C ASP A 184 0.55 -6.99 -4.35
N SER A 185 1.45 -6.20 -4.97
CA SER A 185 2.03 -6.49 -6.28
C SER A 185 3.28 -7.35 -6.17
N ALA A 186 3.23 -8.56 -6.74
CA ALA A 186 4.39 -9.45 -6.83
C ALA A 186 5.59 -8.79 -7.55
N THR A 187 5.32 -7.93 -8.54
CA THR A 187 6.35 -7.19 -9.28
C THR A 187 7.06 -6.18 -8.39
N ASN A 188 6.32 -5.41 -7.59
CA ASN A 188 6.90 -4.45 -6.65
C ASN A 188 7.72 -5.18 -5.56
N ILE A 189 7.20 -6.30 -5.06
CA ILE A 189 7.89 -7.15 -4.08
C ILE A 189 9.22 -7.70 -4.64
N ALA A 190 9.24 -8.16 -5.89
CA ALA A 190 10.46 -8.64 -6.54
C ALA A 190 11.51 -7.52 -6.64
N ALA A 191 11.11 -6.34 -7.14
CA ALA A 191 12.01 -5.19 -7.27
C ALA A 191 12.56 -4.69 -5.92
N ALA A 192 11.72 -4.65 -4.88
CA ALA A 192 12.15 -4.28 -3.53
C ALA A 192 13.20 -5.26 -2.96
N ARG A 193 13.03 -6.57 -3.21
CA ARG A 193 14.01 -7.60 -2.83
C ARG A 193 15.35 -7.43 -3.53
N GLU A 194 15.35 -7.06 -4.82
CA GLU A 194 16.57 -6.78 -5.58
C GLU A 194 17.34 -5.58 -5.01
N VAL A 195 16.64 -4.60 -4.44
CA VAL A 195 17.26 -3.48 -3.71
C VAL A 195 17.77 -3.91 -2.32
N GLY A 196 17.31 -5.03 -1.79
CA GLY A 196 17.73 -5.57 -0.49
C GLY A 196 16.75 -5.37 0.66
N LEU A 197 15.52 -4.90 0.39
CA LEU A 197 14.51 -4.75 1.42
C LEU A 197 13.97 -6.11 1.90
N ARG A 198 13.56 -6.16 3.16
CA ARG A 198 12.68 -7.23 3.66
C ARG A 198 11.29 -6.99 3.10
N THR A 199 10.55 -8.04 2.74
CA THR A 199 9.26 -7.84 2.07
C THR A 199 8.17 -8.77 2.59
N ILE A 200 6.94 -8.29 2.56
CA ILE A 200 5.70 -9.07 2.70
C ILE A 200 4.89 -8.85 1.43
N HIS A 201 4.54 -9.94 0.73
CA HIS A 201 3.57 -9.93 -0.34
C HIS A 201 2.19 -10.14 0.29
N HIS A 202 1.49 -9.04 0.57
CA HIS A 202 0.15 -9.07 1.16
C HIS A 202 -0.89 -9.33 0.06
N PRO A 203 -1.85 -10.25 0.22
CA PRO A 203 -2.90 -10.44 -0.78
C PRO A 203 -3.80 -9.19 -0.86
N ALA A 204 -4.06 -8.72 -2.09
CA ALA A 204 -4.89 -7.53 -2.31
C ALA A 204 -6.24 -7.62 -1.57
N ASP A 205 -6.60 -6.56 -0.88
CA ASP A 205 -7.86 -6.43 -0.14
C ASP A 205 -8.12 -7.55 0.91
N ALA A 206 -7.06 -8.23 1.38
CA ALA A 206 -7.18 -9.26 2.41
C ALA A 206 -7.52 -8.71 3.80
N GLY A 207 -7.40 -7.39 3.96
CA GLY A 207 -7.82 -6.65 5.15
C GLY A 207 -6.77 -6.54 6.25
N GLY A 208 -6.96 -5.53 7.07
CA GLY A 208 -6.01 -5.09 8.09
C GLY A 208 -5.73 -6.12 9.19
N GLU A 209 -6.61 -7.08 9.43
CA GLU A 209 -6.36 -8.13 10.43
C GLU A 209 -5.22 -9.06 9.99
N LEU A 210 -5.25 -9.52 8.73
CA LEU A 210 -4.16 -10.33 8.17
C LEU A 210 -2.86 -9.52 8.11
N LEU A 211 -2.95 -8.28 7.60
CA LEU A 211 -1.81 -7.37 7.52
C LEU A 211 -1.10 -7.22 8.88
N ARG A 212 -1.84 -6.99 9.96
CA ARG A 212 -1.31 -6.85 11.32
C ARG A 212 -0.57 -8.11 11.77
N ARG A 213 -1.11 -9.30 11.50
CA ARG A 213 -0.45 -10.59 11.82
C ARG A 213 0.85 -10.78 11.05
N GLU A 214 0.83 -10.54 9.75
CA GLU A 214 2.00 -10.69 8.87
C GLU A 214 3.13 -9.76 9.29
N VAL A 215 2.83 -8.48 9.54
CA VAL A 215 3.82 -7.50 9.97
C VAL A 215 4.37 -7.85 11.35
N ALA A 216 3.53 -8.17 12.34
CA ALA A 216 3.96 -8.55 13.68
C ALA A 216 4.88 -9.79 13.64
N GLN A 217 4.51 -10.80 12.85
CA GLN A 217 5.31 -12.02 12.67
C GLN A 217 6.67 -11.70 12.02
N ALA A 218 6.69 -10.91 10.95
CA ALA A 218 7.93 -10.55 10.25
C ALA A 218 8.89 -9.78 11.16
N LEU A 219 8.38 -8.85 11.97
CA LEU A 219 9.17 -8.08 12.93
C LEU A 219 9.70 -8.95 14.07
N THR A 220 8.89 -9.90 14.56
CA THR A 220 9.31 -10.87 15.61
C THR A 220 10.39 -11.81 15.10
N LEU A 221 10.26 -12.33 13.88
CA LEU A 221 11.29 -13.18 13.26
C LEU A 221 12.60 -12.43 13.02
N ALA A 222 12.51 -11.16 12.65
CA ALA A 222 13.68 -10.29 12.47
C ALA A 222 14.41 -10.02 13.80
N ALA A 223 13.70 -10.01 14.92
CA ALA A 223 14.28 -9.82 16.27
C ALA A 223 15.03 -11.06 16.78
N SER A 224 14.75 -12.26 16.23
CA SER A 224 15.39 -13.50 16.67
C SER A 224 16.84 -13.56 16.15
N PRO A 225 17.87 -13.78 17.01
CA PRO A 225 19.22 -13.91 16.53
C PRO A 225 19.34 -15.10 15.57
N SER A 226 19.98 -14.86 14.41
CA SER A 226 20.31 -15.92 13.46
C SER A 226 21.03 -17.03 14.23
N ARG A 227 20.43 -18.23 14.35
CA ARG A 227 21.15 -19.41 14.85
C ARG A 227 22.20 -19.74 13.79
N GLY A 228 23.45 -19.30 14.03
CA GLY A 228 24.63 -19.67 13.26
C GLY A 228 24.97 -21.16 13.39
#